data_a7cb7d0bbc637489f95db872a126294a
#
_entry.id   a7cb7d0bbc637489f95db872a126294a
#
_cell.length_a   1.000
_cell.length_b   1.000
_cell.length_c   1.000
_cell.angle_alpha   90.00
_cell.angle_beta   90.00
_cell.angle_gamma   90.00
#
_symmetry.space_group_name_H-M   'P 1'
#
loop_
_entity.id
_entity.type
_entity.pdbx_description
1 polymer ?
#
loop_
_entity_poly.entity_id
_entity_poly.type
_entity_poly.pdbx_seq_one_letter_code
_entity_poly.pdbx_strand_id
1 'polypeptide(L)'
;MFKKQKLILFLLTFCFWQLVFAQVKETKKDSSEVYNQIQTYSKKNKFTKLVHKLVFRPVNVKTKKTKVIPKRYTKFEGKIIRNINIVTLDPFGYSEIDTTRKPKNWAERSGNRIHIKTKNLAIRNLLLIQKNKPLDSLLVKESERLIRMQRYISRVDITPQLIPKNQDSVDIFIRVLDSWSIIPKGSISSSRSNFELNDRNILGSGHEFNNKFKNRFSDRKSAYSLAYTIPTIKNTFIKTTVSYSIDLEDYYSKSINFDRPFYSAFTKWAGG
;
A
#
# COMPACT_ATOMS: atom_id res chain seq x y z
N MET A 1 -23.24 13.66 16.84
CA MET A 1 -21.92 13.16 16.39
C MET A 1 -21.09 12.54 17.52
N PHE A 2 -21.20 13.00 18.76
CA PHE A 2 -20.42 12.53 19.93
C PHE A 2 -20.70 11.10 20.45
N LYS A 3 -21.88 10.50 20.20
CA LYS A 3 -22.22 9.14 20.70
C LYS A 3 -21.47 8.01 19.94
N LYS A 4 -21.16 8.17 18.66
CA LYS A 4 -20.45 7.14 17.87
C LYS A 4 -18.95 7.06 18.21
N GLN A 5 -18.32 8.17 18.57
CA GLN A 5 -16.92 8.19 18.99
C GLN A 5 -16.70 7.49 20.34
N LYS A 6 -17.61 7.68 21.30
CA LYS A 6 -17.55 6.98 22.60
C LYS A 6 -17.74 5.47 22.46
N LEU A 7 -18.57 5.01 21.51
CA LEU A 7 -18.77 3.58 21.24
C LEU A 7 -17.51 2.93 20.63
N ILE A 8 -16.83 3.62 19.74
CA ILE A 8 -15.57 3.13 19.12
C ILE A 8 -14.44 3.08 20.16
N LEU A 9 -14.36 4.10 21.01
CA LEU A 9 -13.37 4.13 22.10
C LEU A 9 -13.64 3.03 23.14
N PHE A 10 -14.91 2.77 23.47
CA PHE A 10 -15.32 1.68 24.37
C PHE A 10 -15.03 0.30 23.77
N LEU A 11 -15.25 0.09 22.47
CA LEU A 11 -14.90 -1.15 21.78
C LEU A 11 -13.37 -1.37 21.73
N LEU A 12 -12.58 -0.32 21.53
CA LEU A 12 -11.13 -0.39 21.56
C LEU A 12 -10.59 -0.70 22.95
N THR A 13 -11.13 -0.10 24.00
CA THR A 13 -10.73 -0.39 25.40
C THR A 13 -11.19 -1.78 25.84
N PHE A 14 -12.36 -2.26 25.40
CA PHE A 14 -12.84 -3.60 25.71
C PHE A 14 -12.01 -4.70 25.02
N CYS A 15 -11.57 -4.49 23.78
CA CYS A 15 -10.61 -5.39 23.13
C CYS A 15 -9.24 -5.44 23.84
N PHE A 16 -8.80 -4.32 24.43
CA PHE A 16 -7.55 -4.27 25.17
C PHE A 16 -7.60 -5.05 26.50
N TRP A 17 -8.75 -5.08 27.17
CA TRP A 17 -8.90 -5.75 28.48
C TRP A 17 -8.93 -7.27 28.38
N GLN A 18 -9.34 -7.84 27.24
CA GLN A 18 -9.38 -9.30 27.03
C GLN A 18 -7.97 -9.91 26.79
N LEU A 19 -6.94 -9.10 26.48
CA LEU A 19 -5.57 -9.57 26.19
C LEU A 19 -4.71 -9.83 27.45
N VAL A 20 -5.22 -9.50 28.65
CA VAL A 20 -4.42 -9.57 29.90
C VAL A 20 -4.42 -10.96 30.54
N PHE A 21 -5.24 -11.94 30.09
CA PHE A 21 -5.42 -13.24 30.78
C PHE A 21 -4.96 -14.47 29.98
N ALA A 22 -3.99 -14.36 29.06
CA ALA A 22 -3.43 -15.54 28.41
C ALA A 22 -1.99 -15.81 28.88
N GLN A 23 -1.79 -16.33 30.08
CA GLN A 23 -0.55 -17.02 30.43
C GLN A 23 -0.55 -18.39 29.76
N VAL A 24 0.23 -18.57 28.71
CA VAL A 24 0.45 -19.85 28.04
C VAL A 24 1.77 -20.42 28.50
N LYS A 25 1.68 -21.59 29.19
CA LYS A 25 2.79 -22.46 29.52
C LYS A 25 3.41 -22.98 28.21
N GLU A 26 4.69 -22.70 27.96
CA GLU A 26 5.41 -23.20 26.79
C GLU A 26 5.58 -24.71 26.84
N THR A 27 4.79 -25.43 26.09
CA THR A 27 5.13 -26.76 25.59
C THR A 27 5.39 -26.63 24.10
N LYS A 28 6.57 -27.08 23.64
CA LYS A 28 6.88 -27.22 22.20
C LYS A 28 5.85 -28.15 21.55
N LYS A 29 4.74 -27.61 21.12
CA LYS A 29 3.77 -28.34 20.28
C LYS A 29 4.17 -28.22 18.83
N ASP A 30 4.14 -29.35 18.14
CA ASP A 30 4.34 -29.42 16.69
C ASP A 30 3.35 -28.48 16.00
N SER A 31 3.84 -27.68 15.05
CA SER A 31 3.05 -26.65 14.35
C SER A 31 1.82 -27.23 13.63
N SER A 32 1.85 -28.51 13.24
CA SER A 32 0.72 -29.21 12.63
C SER A 32 -0.43 -29.47 13.62
N GLU A 33 -0.11 -29.75 14.89
CA GLU A 33 -1.10 -29.99 15.94
C GLU A 33 -1.82 -28.69 16.35
N VAL A 34 -1.07 -27.60 16.45
CA VAL A 34 -1.63 -26.25 16.70
C VAL A 34 -2.59 -25.82 15.57
N TYR A 35 -2.23 -26.11 14.33
CA TYR A 35 -3.09 -25.82 13.17
C TYR A 35 -4.40 -26.60 13.21
N ASN A 36 -4.36 -27.89 13.53
CA ASN A 36 -5.54 -28.73 13.65
C ASN A 36 -6.44 -28.30 14.81
N GLN A 37 -5.87 -27.87 15.93
CA GLN A 37 -6.63 -27.36 17.08
C GLN A 37 -7.32 -26.01 16.74
N ILE A 38 -6.63 -25.08 16.07
CA ILE A 38 -7.20 -23.82 15.60
C ILE A 38 -8.36 -24.06 14.61
N GLN A 39 -8.18 -25.03 13.69
CA GLN A 39 -9.21 -25.39 12.72
C GLN A 39 -10.44 -26.03 13.38
N THR A 40 -10.24 -26.84 14.41
CA THR A 40 -11.34 -27.47 15.16
C THR A 40 -12.07 -26.46 16.04
N TYR A 41 -11.35 -25.52 16.66
CA TYR A 41 -11.93 -24.43 17.47
C TYR A 41 -12.72 -23.43 16.61
N SER A 42 -12.24 -23.16 15.38
CA SER A 42 -12.91 -22.25 14.45
C SER A 42 -14.28 -22.75 13.98
N LYS A 43 -14.54 -24.06 14.10
CA LYS A 43 -15.83 -24.65 13.70
C LYS A 43 -16.90 -24.55 14.77
N LYS A 44 -16.56 -24.24 16.04
CA LYS A 44 -17.50 -24.24 17.16
C LYS A 44 -18.50 -23.08 17.20
N ASN A 45 -18.12 -21.86 16.79
CA ASN A 45 -18.98 -20.68 16.85
C ASN A 45 -19.00 -19.89 15.54
N LYS A 46 -20.13 -19.22 15.24
CA LYS A 46 -20.30 -18.39 14.03
C LYS A 46 -19.24 -17.26 13.94
N PHE A 47 -18.86 -16.69 15.08
CA PHE A 47 -17.84 -15.64 15.16
C PHE A 47 -16.43 -16.16 14.89
N THR A 48 -16.03 -17.27 15.50
CA THR A 48 -14.71 -17.90 15.25
C THR A 48 -14.57 -18.38 13.80
N LYS A 49 -15.68 -18.84 13.19
CA LYS A 49 -15.75 -19.20 11.77
C LYS A 49 -15.51 -18.00 10.84
N LEU A 50 -16.04 -16.84 11.22
CA LEU A 50 -15.85 -15.59 10.48
C LEU A 50 -14.42 -15.07 10.60
N VAL A 51 -13.85 -15.08 11.80
CA VAL A 51 -12.46 -14.69 12.05
C VAL A 51 -11.50 -15.63 11.33
N HIS A 52 -11.71 -16.95 11.38
CA HIS A 52 -10.89 -17.91 10.66
C HIS A 52 -10.94 -17.68 9.13
N LYS A 53 -12.12 -17.41 8.57
CA LYS A 53 -12.29 -17.10 7.13
C LYS A 53 -11.61 -15.79 6.71
N LEU A 54 -11.44 -14.86 7.65
CA LEU A 54 -10.79 -13.56 7.43
C LEU A 54 -9.27 -13.66 7.50
N VAL A 55 -8.76 -14.50 8.42
CA VAL A 55 -7.32 -14.68 8.68
C VAL A 55 -6.71 -15.74 7.75
N PHE A 56 -7.41 -16.85 7.54
CA PHE A 56 -6.94 -17.97 6.70
C PHE A 56 -7.61 -17.97 5.33
N ARG A 57 -6.91 -17.45 4.35
CA ARG A 57 -7.34 -17.55 2.96
C ARG A 57 -6.92 -18.91 2.39
N PRO A 58 -7.85 -19.73 1.87
CA PRO A 58 -7.46 -21.01 1.26
C PRO A 58 -6.52 -20.75 0.07
N VAL A 59 -5.35 -21.40 0.08
CA VAL A 59 -4.29 -21.25 -0.93
C VAL A 59 -4.71 -21.78 -2.31
N ASN A 60 -5.81 -22.53 -2.40
CA ASN A 60 -6.30 -23.18 -3.61
C ASN A 60 -7.27 -22.34 -4.44
N VAL A 61 -7.12 -21.03 -4.48
CA VAL A 61 -7.77 -20.27 -5.56
C VAL A 61 -6.95 -20.49 -6.82
N LYS A 62 -7.41 -21.40 -7.71
CA LYS A 62 -6.95 -21.44 -9.10
C LYS A 62 -7.21 -20.07 -9.71
N THR A 63 -6.28 -19.14 -9.54
CA THR A 63 -6.30 -17.90 -10.31
C THR A 63 -6.14 -18.30 -11.76
N LYS A 64 -7.20 -18.13 -12.56
CA LYS A 64 -7.08 -18.18 -14.01
C LYS A 64 -5.96 -17.21 -14.34
N LYS A 65 -4.80 -17.74 -14.76
CA LYS A 65 -3.71 -16.93 -15.30
C LYS A 65 -4.27 -16.25 -16.53
N THR A 66 -4.76 -15.03 -16.38
CA THR A 66 -5.12 -14.20 -17.53
C THR A 66 -3.84 -14.03 -18.32
N LYS A 67 -3.79 -14.54 -19.55
CA LYS A 67 -2.66 -14.32 -20.45
C LYS A 67 -2.47 -12.81 -20.56
N VAL A 68 -1.41 -12.28 -19.96
CA VAL A 68 -1.04 -10.89 -20.11
C VAL A 68 -0.56 -10.73 -21.55
N ILE A 69 -1.42 -10.17 -22.39
CA ILE A 69 -1.03 -9.80 -23.77
C ILE A 69 -0.08 -8.63 -23.65
N PRO A 70 1.17 -8.75 -24.13
CA PRO A 70 2.12 -7.65 -24.03
C PRO A 70 1.59 -6.45 -24.82
N LYS A 71 1.41 -5.33 -24.15
CA LYS A 71 0.96 -4.09 -24.78
C LYS A 71 2.03 -3.57 -25.73
N ARG A 72 1.66 -3.37 -26.98
CA ARG A 72 2.54 -2.79 -28.01
C ARG A 72 2.26 -1.31 -28.13
N TYR A 73 3.01 -0.48 -27.42
CA TYR A 73 2.92 0.98 -27.54
C TYR A 73 3.54 1.51 -28.85
N THR A 74 4.32 0.69 -29.55
CA THR A 74 5.01 1.04 -30.81
C THR A 74 4.08 1.54 -31.92
N LYS A 75 2.79 1.16 -31.90
CA LYS A 75 1.78 1.68 -32.85
C LYS A 75 1.55 3.19 -32.74
N PHE A 76 1.93 3.78 -31.61
CA PHE A 76 1.72 5.18 -31.29
C PHE A 76 3.02 5.98 -31.27
N GLU A 77 4.13 5.35 -31.66
CA GLU A 77 5.47 5.95 -31.64
C GLU A 77 5.50 7.26 -32.40
N GLY A 78 6.13 8.29 -31.82
CA GLY A 78 6.27 9.61 -32.41
C GLY A 78 5.02 10.51 -32.40
N LYS A 79 3.84 9.97 -32.09
CA LYS A 79 2.60 10.78 -32.03
C LYS A 79 2.63 11.73 -30.84
N ILE A 80 2.09 12.93 -31.01
CA ILE A 80 2.09 13.96 -29.97
C ILE A 80 1.09 13.60 -28.85
N ILE A 81 1.54 13.57 -27.63
CA ILE A 81 0.69 13.36 -26.45
C ILE A 81 -0.10 14.63 -26.18
N ARG A 82 -1.40 14.61 -26.48
CA ARG A 82 -2.31 15.76 -26.27
C ARG A 82 -2.70 15.87 -24.79
N ASN A 83 -3.20 14.79 -24.20
CA ASN A 83 -3.62 14.77 -22.81
C ASN A 83 -3.15 13.50 -22.10
N ILE A 84 -2.97 13.61 -20.76
CA ILE A 84 -2.70 12.48 -19.87
C ILE A 84 -3.80 12.48 -18.82
N ASN A 85 -4.72 11.53 -18.93
CA ASN A 85 -5.88 11.34 -18.07
C ASN A 85 -5.57 10.25 -17.04
N ILE A 86 -5.58 10.61 -15.76
CA ILE A 86 -5.26 9.70 -14.65
C ILE A 86 -6.53 9.45 -13.84
N VAL A 87 -6.87 8.18 -13.65
CA VAL A 87 -7.99 7.73 -12.82
C VAL A 87 -7.47 6.76 -11.78
N THR A 88 -7.61 7.14 -10.51
CA THR A 88 -7.26 6.28 -9.36
C THR A 88 -8.51 5.60 -8.83
N LEU A 89 -8.40 4.30 -8.53
CA LEU A 89 -9.48 3.42 -8.08
C LEU A 89 -9.15 2.90 -6.69
N ASP A 90 -10.19 2.76 -5.86
CA ASP A 90 -10.07 2.17 -4.53
C ASP A 90 -9.64 0.70 -4.62
N PRO A 91 -9.03 0.12 -3.55
CA PRO A 91 -8.42 -1.21 -3.59
C PRO A 91 -9.43 -2.36 -3.72
N PHE A 92 -10.69 -2.15 -3.34
CA PHE A 92 -11.64 -3.26 -3.25
C PHE A 92 -12.75 -3.16 -4.29
N GLY A 93 -12.97 -4.28 -5.02
CA GLY A 93 -14.10 -4.44 -5.94
C GLY A 93 -14.00 -3.72 -7.28
N TYR A 94 -12.94 -2.95 -7.54
CA TYR A 94 -12.67 -2.30 -8.83
C TYR A 94 -11.64 -3.09 -9.65
N SER A 95 -11.49 -2.70 -10.93
CA SER A 95 -10.48 -3.24 -11.84
C SER A 95 -9.90 -2.12 -12.72
N GLU A 96 -8.62 -2.20 -12.98
CA GLU A 96 -7.91 -1.30 -13.89
C GLU A 96 -8.31 -1.51 -15.35
N ILE A 97 -8.67 -2.74 -15.74
CA ILE A 97 -9.04 -3.10 -17.11
C ILE A 97 -10.56 -3.04 -17.28
N ASP A 98 -11.32 -3.65 -16.36
CA ASP A 98 -12.78 -3.73 -16.44
C ASP A 98 -13.43 -2.51 -15.75
N THR A 99 -13.94 -1.58 -16.55
CA THR A 99 -14.59 -0.35 -16.07
C THR A 99 -15.97 -0.60 -15.46
N THR A 100 -16.59 -1.74 -15.72
CA THR A 100 -17.93 -2.09 -15.23
C THR A 100 -17.90 -2.67 -13.82
N ARG A 101 -16.74 -3.17 -13.40
CA ARG A 101 -16.56 -3.80 -12.08
C ARG A 101 -16.65 -2.76 -10.97
N LYS A 102 -17.55 -3.03 -9.99
CA LYS A 102 -17.82 -2.19 -8.80
C LYS A 102 -17.86 -3.04 -7.54
N PRO A 103 -17.67 -2.43 -6.35
CA PRO A 103 -17.77 -3.12 -5.08
C PRO A 103 -19.15 -3.76 -4.89
N LYS A 104 -19.18 -5.07 -4.64
CA LYS A 104 -20.41 -5.85 -4.47
C LYS A 104 -20.78 -6.00 -3.00
N ASN A 105 -19.80 -6.23 -2.13
CA ASN A 105 -19.99 -6.60 -0.74
C ASN A 105 -19.95 -5.37 0.19
N TRP A 106 -20.60 -5.50 1.36
CA TRP A 106 -20.51 -4.48 2.40
C TRP A 106 -19.06 -4.23 2.84
N ALA A 107 -18.24 -5.28 3.00
CA ALA A 107 -16.85 -5.17 3.40
C ALA A 107 -15.99 -4.36 2.40
N GLU A 108 -16.18 -4.60 1.09
CA GLU A 108 -15.49 -3.83 0.03
C GLU A 108 -15.87 -2.35 0.09
N ARG A 109 -17.17 -2.04 0.27
CA ARG A 109 -17.66 -0.66 0.37
C ARG A 109 -17.15 0.05 1.63
N SER A 110 -17.13 -0.66 2.75
CA SER A 110 -16.64 -0.10 4.03
C SER A 110 -15.13 0.12 4.00
N GLY A 111 -14.37 -0.81 3.43
CA GLY A 111 -12.93 -0.65 3.22
C GLY A 111 -12.63 0.57 2.34
N ASN A 112 -13.32 0.71 1.20
CA ASN A 112 -13.13 1.86 0.31
C ASN A 112 -13.54 3.20 0.95
N ARG A 113 -14.50 3.21 1.90
CA ARG A 113 -14.88 4.44 2.61
C ARG A 113 -13.79 4.93 3.56
N ILE A 114 -12.99 4.02 4.10
CA ILE A 114 -11.89 4.35 5.03
C ILE A 114 -10.62 4.66 4.23
N HIS A 115 -10.47 4.08 3.03
CA HIS A 115 -9.32 4.29 2.17
C HIS A 115 -9.30 5.72 1.60
N ILE A 116 -8.11 6.32 1.58
CA ILE A 116 -7.87 7.60 0.92
C ILE A 116 -7.19 7.33 -0.41
N LYS A 117 -7.88 7.65 -1.51
CA LYS A 117 -7.37 7.42 -2.87
C LYS A 117 -6.07 8.15 -3.13
N THR A 118 -5.21 7.52 -3.89
CA THR A 118 -4.00 8.15 -4.41
C THR A 118 -4.35 9.37 -5.27
N LYS A 119 -3.76 10.51 -4.96
CA LYS A 119 -3.94 11.74 -5.73
C LYS A 119 -3.28 11.61 -7.11
N ASN A 120 -3.91 12.18 -8.13
CA ASN A 120 -3.38 12.16 -9.50
C ASN A 120 -1.97 12.78 -9.59
N LEU A 121 -1.64 13.73 -8.71
CA LEU A 121 -0.31 14.34 -8.66
C LEU A 121 0.76 13.31 -8.26
N ALA A 122 0.47 12.40 -7.32
CA ALA A 122 1.40 11.35 -6.90
C ALA A 122 1.73 10.41 -8.08
N ILE A 123 0.74 10.06 -8.90
CA ILE A 123 0.95 9.25 -10.11
C ILE A 123 1.69 10.05 -11.18
N ARG A 124 1.30 11.32 -11.38
CA ARG A 124 1.93 12.20 -12.38
C ARG A 124 3.43 12.38 -12.12
N ASN A 125 3.84 12.45 -10.88
CA ASN A 125 5.25 12.59 -10.47
C ASN A 125 6.11 11.36 -10.82
N LEU A 126 5.51 10.23 -11.17
CA LEU A 126 6.20 8.99 -11.57
C LEU A 126 6.29 8.84 -13.09
N LEU A 127 5.64 9.71 -13.87
CA LEU A 127 5.62 9.61 -15.33
C LEU A 127 6.90 10.19 -15.93
N LEU A 128 7.46 9.46 -16.88
CA LEU A 128 8.55 9.94 -17.75
C LEU A 128 8.04 10.61 -19.02
N ILE A 129 6.77 10.36 -19.37
CA ILE A 129 6.08 10.97 -20.50
C ILE A 129 5.49 12.33 -20.11
N GLN A 130 5.41 13.24 -21.06
CA GLN A 130 4.93 14.60 -20.85
C GLN A 130 3.91 15.01 -21.91
N LYS A 131 2.98 15.90 -21.55
CA LYS A 131 2.07 16.53 -22.50
C LYS A 131 2.82 17.37 -23.53
N ASN A 132 2.33 17.40 -24.76
CA ASN A 132 2.90 18.13 -25.91
C ASN A 132 4.29 17.64 -26.33
N LYS A 133 4.66 16.41 -25.96
CA LYS A 133 5.89 15.73 -26.41
C LYS A 133 5.52 14.52 -27.24
N PRO A 134 6.41 14.07 -28.17
CA PRO A 134 6.19 12.83 -28.89
C PRO A 134 6.16 11.65 -27.93
N LEU A 135 5.28 10.70 -28.24
CA LEU A 135 5.18 9.43 -27.48
C LEU A 135 6.41 8.58 -27.84
N ASP A 136 7.13 8.19 -26.81
CA ASP A 136 8.16 7.17 -26.84
C ASP A 136 7.64 5.92 -26.11
N SER A 137 7.55 4.82 -26.81
CA SER A 137 6.99 3.56 -26.29
C SER A 137 7.80 3.00 -25.13
N LEU A 138 9.11 3.25 -25.07
CA LEU A 138 9.96 2.83 -23.96
C LEU A 138 9.68 3.66 -22.71
N LEU A 139 9.51 4.98 -22.86
CA LEU A 139 9.15 5.88 -21.75
C LEU A 139 7.77 5.56 -21.20
N VAL A 140 6.81 5.14 -22.04
CA VAL A 140 5.48 4.69 -21.58
C VAL A 140 5.61 3.41 -20.75
N LYS A 141 6.34 2.39 -21.24
CA LYS A 141 6.59 1.14 -20.51
C LYS A 141 7.28 1.39 -19.17
N GLU A 142 8.26 2.27 -19.18
CA GLU A 142 9.01 2.59 -17.98
C GLU A 142 8.17 3.37 -16.98
N SER A 143 7.33 4.30 -17.43
CA SER A 143 6.33 4.97 -16.58
C SER A 143 5.37 3.96 -15.95
N GLU A 144 4.86 2.99 -16.72
CA GLU A 144 4.03 1.90 -16.20
C GLU A 144 4.77 1.09 -15.12
N ARG A 145 6.05 0.75 -15.35
CA ARG A 145 6.88 0.04 -14.39
C ARG A 145 7.08 0.84 -13.10
N LEU A 146 7.41 2.13 -13.20
CA LEU A 146 7.62 3.02 -12.05
C LEU A 146 6.36 3.14 -11.19
N ILE A 147 5.19 3.28 -11.79
CA ILE A 147 3.91 3.29 -11.07
C ILE A 147 3.68 1.94 -10.40
N ARG A 148 3.83 0.83 -11.11
CA ARG A 148 3.61 -0.53 -10.59
C ARG A 148 4.55 -0.90 -9.43
N MET A 149 5.73 -0.32 -9.37
CA MET A 149 6.69 -0.53 -8.28
C MET A 149 6.27 0.14 -6.97
N GLN A 150 5.31 1.06 -6.99
CA GLN A 150 4.86 1.72 -5.78
C GLN A 150 4.10 0.75 -4.88
N ARG A 151 4.47 0.70 -3.59
CA ARG A 151 3.89 -0.22 -2.61
C ARG A 151 2.41 0.05 -2.28
N TYR A 152 1.91 1.22 -2.63
CA TYR A 152 0.52 1.63 -2.48
C TYR A 152 -0.31 1.40 -3.75
N ILE A 153 0.29 0.89 -4.83
CA ILE A 153 -0.39 0.54 -6.07
C ILE A 153 -0.46 -0.98 -6.20
N SER A 154 -1.65 -1.49 -6.47
CA SER A 154 -1.89 -2.91 -6.75
C SER A 154 -1.69 -3.23 -8.22
N ARG A 155 -2.27 -2.41 -9.11
CA ARG A 155 -2.22 -2.60 -10.56
C ARG A 155 -2.29 -1.27 -11.28
N VAL A 156 -1.78 -1.25 -12.50
CA VAL A 156 -1.82 -0.09 -13.40
C VAL A 156 -2.09 -0.54 -14.82
N ASP A 157 -2.88 0.24 -15.52
CA ASP A 157 -3.13 0.10 -16.96
C ASP A 157 -2.87 1.44 -17.64
N ILE A 158 -2.00 1.46 -18.66
CA ILE A 158 -1.77 2.62 -19.53
C ILE A 158 -2.27 2.27 -20.92
N THR A 159 -3.19 3.05 -21.44
CA THR A 159 -3.79 2.84 -22.76
C THR A 159 -3.75 4.13 -23.57
N PRO A 160 -2.89 4.22 -24.62
CA PRO A 160 -2.95 5.30 -25.60
C PRO A 160 -4.17 5.11 -26.51
N GLN A 161 -4.85 6.22 -26.84
CA GLN A 161 -5.98 6.24 -27.76
C GLN A 161 -5.76 7.30 -28.84
N LEU A 162 -5.99 6.92 -30.10
CA LEU A 162 -5.98 7.86 -31.22
C LEU A 162 -7.16 8.82 -31.12
N ILE A 163 -6.93 10.03 -31.58
CA ILE A 163 -7.98 11.04 -31.66
C ILE A 163 -8.67 10.91 -33.01
N PRO A 164 -10.02 10.73 -33.07
CA PRO A 164 -10.72 10.46 -34.32
C PRO A 164 -10.51 11.49 -35.45
N LYS A 165 -10.25 12.74 -35.07
CA LYS A 165 -10.06 13.85 -36.04
C LYS A 165 -8.58 14.19 -36.30
N ASN A 166 -7.65 13.63 -35.55
CA ASN A 166 -6.22 13.93 -35.69
C ASN A 166 -5.40 12.67 -35.38
N GLN A 167 -4.92 12.01 -36.44
CA GLN A 167 -4.15 10.77 -36.33
C GLN A 167 -2.72 10.96 -35.84
N ASP A 168 -2.20 12.19 -35.80
CA ASP A 168 -0.85 12.52 -35.36
C ASP A 168 -0.76 12.75 -33.86
N SER A 169 -1.89 12.70 -33.16
CA SER A 169 -1.97 12.94 -31.72
C SER A 169 -2.68 11.79 -31.00
N VAL A 170 -2.29 11.61 -29.73
CA VAL A 170 -2.86 10.58 -28.84
C VAL A 170 -3.21 11.16 -27.49
N ASP A 171 -4.26 10.63 -26.88
CA ASP A 171 -4.55 10.81 -25.46
C ASP A 171 -4.10 9.56 -24.70
N ILE A 172 -3.45 9.77 -23.56
CA ILE A 172 -3.00 8.68 -22.67
C ILE A 172 -3.99 8.54 -21.53
N PHE A 173 -4.55 7.34 -21.36
CA PHE A 173 -5.40 6.98 -20.24
C PHE A 173 -4.63 6.09 -19.30
N ILE A 174 -4.51 6.51 -18.04
CA ILE A 174 -3.81 5.79 -16.97
C ILE A 174 -4.84 5.43 -15.91
N ARG A 175 -5.10 4.14 -15.73
CA ARG A 175 -5.98 3.63 -14.68
C ARG A 175 -5.13 2.92 -13.65
N VAL A 176 -5.24 3.36 -12.40
CA VAL A 176 -4.45 2.86 -11.28
C VAL A 176 -5.39 2.29 -10.25
N LEU A 177 -5.16 1.04 -9.86
CA LEU A 177 -5.85 0.39 -8.74
C LEU A 177 -4.97 0.48 -7.51
N ASP A 178 -5.45 1.18 -6.49
CA ASP A 178 -4.75 1.32 -5.23
C ASP A 178 -4.62 -0.01 -4.49
N SER A 179 -3.65 -0.09 -3.61
CA SER A 179 -3.52 -1.11 -2.58
C SER A 179 -3.90 -0.51 -1.23
N TRP A 180 -4.29 -1.34 -0.28
CA TRP A 180 -4.46 -0.89 1.10
C TRP A 180 -3.12 -0.38 1.66
N SER A 181 -3.09 0.86 2.14
CA SER A 181 -1.84 1.55 2.50
C SER A 181 -1.48 1.44 3.99
N ILE A 182 -2.48 1.34 4.87
CA ILE A 182 -2.29 1.35 6.33
C ILE A 182 -2.04 -0.06 6.83
N ILE A 183 -0.86 -0.30 7.40
CA ILE A 183 -0.43 -1.63 7.86
C ILE A 183 -0.04 -1.54 9.34
N PRO A 184 -0.95 -1.90 10.25
CA PRO A 184 -0.60 -2.09 11.65
C PRO A 184 0.14 -3.42 11.82
N LYS A 185 1.16 -3.42 12.67
CA LYS A 185 1.87 -4.60 13.14
C LYS A 185 2.03 -4.51 14.64
N GLY A 186 1.95 -5.64 15.32
CA GLY A 186 2.14 -5.71 16.76
C GLY A 186 2.72 -7.04 17.17
N SER A 187 3.52 -7.02 18.23
CA SER A 187 3.99 -8.23 18.90
C SER A 187 4.12 -7.96 20.39
N ILE A 188 3.76 -8.96 21.20
CA ILE A 188 3.87 -8.91 22.64
C ILE A 188 4.56 -10.21 23.07
N SER A 189 5.55 -10.10 23.97
CA SER A 189 6.23 -11.20 24.63
C SER A 189 6.19 -10.99 26.14
N SER A 190 6.74 -11.91 26.92
CA SER A 190 6.87 -11.77 28.38
C SER A 190 7.73 -10.56 28.81
N SER A 191 8.63 -10.08 27.96
CA SER A 191 9.59 -9.00 28.26
C SER A 191 9.38 -7.71 27.53
N ARG A 192 8.67 -7.71 26.38
CA ARG A 192 8.55 -6.55 25.48
C ARG A 192 7.21 -6.52 24.74
N SER A 193 6.75 -5.30 24.43
CA SER A 193 5.72 -5.06 23.42
C SER A 193 6.27 -4.17 22.31
N ASN A 194 5.86 -4.46 21.07
CA ASN A 194 6.18 -3.63 19.90
C ASN A 194 4.88 -3.33 19.16
N PHE A 195 4.73 -2.09 18.75
CA PHE A 195 3.65 -1.65 17.87
C PHE A 195 4.24 -0.84 16.73
N GLU A 196 3.85 -1.14 15.50
CA GLU A 196 4.24 -0.38 14.30
C GLU A 196 2.99 -0.05 13.49
N LEU A 197 2.85 1.21 13.12
CA LEU A 197 1.86 1.67 12.15
C LEU A 197 2.60 2.23 10.94
N ASN A 198 2.43 1.60 9.80
CA ASN A 198 3.00 2.05 8.54
C ASN A 198 1.86 2.44 7.59
N ASP A 199 1.80 3.71 7.20
CA ASP A 199 0.97 4.16 6.09
C ASP A 199 1.86 4.47 4.89
N ARG A 200 1.68 3.70 3.82
CA ARG A 200 2.46 3.80 2.58
C ARG A 200 1.97 4.87 1.62
N ASN A 201 0.87 5.53 1.94
CA ASN A 201 0.21 6.52 1.06
C ASN A 201 -0.53 7.57 1.87
N ILE A 202 0.15 8.15 2.85
CA ILE A 202 -0.48 9.10 3.77
C ILE A 202 -1.25 10.19 3.00
N LEU A 203 -2.52 10.35 3.32
CA LEU A 203 -3.43 11.32 2.69
C LEU A 203 -3.49 11.21 1.15
N GLY A 204 -3.16 10.05 0.58
CA GLY A 204 -3.15 9.83 -0.87
C GLY A 204 -2.01 10.53 -1.61
N SER A 205 -0.99 11.00 -0.90
CA SER A 205 0.12 11.76 -1.48
C SER A 205 1.21 10.89 -2.12
N GLY A 206 1.18 9.57 -1.92
CA GLY A 206 2.26 8.66 -2.27
C GLY A 206 3.44 8.72 -1.31
N HIS A 207 3.33 9.47 -0.21
CA HIS A 207 4.37 9.53 0.83
C HIS A 207 4.15 8.42 1.85
N GLU A 208 5.24 7.99 2.49
CA GLU A 208 5.21 6.95 3.50
C GLU A 208 5.43 7.55 4.90
N PHE A 209 4.60 7.11 5.85
CA PHE A 209 4.72 7.45 7.26
C PHE A 209 4.86 6.18 8.06
N ASN A 210 5.97 6.04 8.77
CA ASN A 210 6.26 4.91 9.63
C ASN A 210 6.37 5.37 11.07
N ASN A 211 5.63 4.73 11.95
CA ASN A 211 5.61 5.00 13.38
C ASN A 211 5.82 3.68 14.11
N LYS A 212 6.83 3.62 15.01
CA LYS A 212 7.16 2.45 15.81
C LYS A 212 7.23 2.83 17.27
N PHE A 213 6.58 2.04 18.10
CA PHE A 213 6.66 2.12 19.55
C PHE A 213 7.10 0.78 20.10
N LYS A 214 8.05 0.80 21.04
CA LYS A 214 8.52 -0.38 21.76
C LYS A 214 8.50 -0.08 23.25
N ASN A 215 8.11 -1.08 24.04
CA ASN A 215 8.18 -0.99 25.50
C ASN A 215 8.88 -2.25 26.04
N ARG A 216 9.78 -2.05 27.02
CA ARG A 216 10.46 -3.11 27.77
C ARG A 216 9.87 -3.17 29.17
N PHE A 217 9.33 -4.34 29.55
CA PHE A 217 8.56 -4.46 30.78
C PHE A 217 9.42 -4.49 32.05
N SER A 218 10.67 -5.00 31.96
CA SER A 218 11.56 -5.17 33.09
C SER A 218 11.89 -3.87 33.82
N ASP A 219 12.06 -2.79 33.08
CA ASP A 219 12.44 -1.47 33.57
C ASP A 219 11.47 -0.35 33.13
N ARG A 220 10.36 -0.72 32.45
CA ARG A 220 9.32 0.18 31.93
C ARG A 220 9.84 1.21 30.94
N LYS A 221 11.01 1.01 30.33
CA LYS A 221 11.55 1.89 29.32
C LYS A 221 10.83 1.73 27.99
N SER A 222 10.68 2.85 27.29
CA SER A 222 10.01 2.92 26.00
C SER A 222 10.93 3.50 24.94
N ALA A 223 10.83 3.01 23.72
CA ALA A 223 11.50 3.54 22.56
C ALA A 223 10.45 3.96 21.52
N TYR A 224 10.74 5.04 20.82
CA TYR A 224 9.88 5.59 19.79
C TYR A 224 10.67 5.89 18.53
N SER A 225 10.12 5.59 17.37
CA SER A 225 10.73 5.92 16.08
C SER A 225 9.67 6.38 15.09
N LEU A 226 9.91 7.52 14.50
CA LEU A 226 9.09 8.14 13.46
C LEU A 226 9.94 8.34 12.21
N ALA A 227 9.39 7.98 11.04
CA ALA A 227 10.00 8.30 9.76
C ALA A 227 8.93 8.76 8.76
N TYR A 228 9.21 9.84 8.07
CA TYR A 228 8.40 10.36 6.98
C TYR A 228 9.23 10.37 5.71
N THR A 229 8.75 9.66 4.68
CA THR A 229 9.46 9.51 3.42
C THR A 229 8.64 10.08 2.26
N ILE A 230 9.26 10.96 1.50
CA ILE A 230 8.77 11.46 0.20
C ILE A 230 9.54 10.67 -0.86
N PRO A 231 8.90 9.73 -1.60
CA PRO A 231 9.61 8.87 -2.57
C PRO A 231 10.18 9.64 -3.76
N THR A 232 9.52 10.74 -4.15
CA THR A 232 9.97 11.60 -5.22
C THR A 232 9.45 13.02 -5.02
N ILE A 233 10.34 13.99 -5.10
CA ILE A 233 9.98 15.42 -5.12
C ILE A 233 9.67 15.78 -6.58
N LYS A 234 8.39 15.91 -6.93
CA LYS A 234 7.95 16.06 -8.32
C LYS A 234 8.52 14.90 -9.18
N ASN A 235 9.07 15.20 -10.35
CA ASN A 235 9.68 14.22 -11.26
C ASN A 235 11.20 14.10 -11.11
N THR A 236 11.78 14.53 -9.98
CA THR A 236 13.24 14.49 -9.78
C THR A 236 13.74 13.10 -9.39
N PHE A 237 12.83 12.25 -8.87
CA PHE A 237 13.13 10.94 -8.27
C PHE A 237 14.12 11.03 -7.10
N ILE A 238 14.21 12.20 -6.49
CA ILE A 238 14.94 12.40 -5.23
C ILE A 238 14.00 11.96 -4.10
N LYS A 239 14.39 10.90 -3.44
CA LYS A 239 13.73 10.40 -2.23
C LYS A 239 14.27 11.19 -1.05
N THR A 240 13.37 11.69 -0.21
CA THR A 240 13.72 12.40 1.01
C THR A 240 13.12 11.68 2.20
N THR A 241 13.93 11.39 3.21
CA THR A 241 13.45 10.77 4.46
C THR A 241 13.86 11.64 5.64
N VAL A 242 12.88 12.05 6.44
CA VAL A 242 13.08 12.69 7.72
C VAL A 242 12.76 11.69 8.81
N SER A 243 13.66 11.49 9.76
CA SER A 243 13.42 10.56 10.87
C SER A 243 13.80 11.15 12.22
N TYR A 244 13.08 10.65 13.22
CA TYR A 244 13.34 10.92 14.63
C TYR A 244 13.18 9.62 15.41
N SER A 245 14.10 9.33 16.31
CA SER A 245 13.98 8.18 17.20
C SER A 245 14.59 8.44 18.57
N ILE A 246 13.98 7.80 19.58
CA ILE A 246 14.53 7.64 20.92
C ILE A 246 14.58 6.13 21.17
N ASP A 247 15.70 5.61 21.62
CA ASP A 247 15.83 4.19 21.96
C ASP A 247 15.47 3.92 23.44
N LEU A 248 15.62 2.65 23.86
CA LEU A 248 15.30 2.22 25.21
C LEU A 248 16.28 2.78 26.28
N GLU A 249 17.41 3.31 25.88
CA GLU A 249 18.43 3.91 26.76
C GLU A 249 18.44 5.43 26.69
N ASP A 250 17.34 6.01 26.15
CA ASP A 250 17.10 7.45 26.00
C ASP A 250 18.05 8.17 25.03
N TYR A 251 18.80 7.43 24.19
CA TYR A 251 19.56 8.04 23.10
C TYR A 251 18.62 8.44 21.98
N TYR A 252 18.74 9.67 21.51
CA TYR A 252 17.93 10.18 20.42
C TYR A 252 18.75 10.36 19.14
N SER A 253 18.09 10.18 18.01
CA SER A 253 18.63 10.43 16.68
C SER A 253 17.66 11.25 15.86
N LYS A 254 18.19 12.22 15.14
CA LYS A 254 17.46 13.01 14.12
C LYS A 254 18.22 12.93 12.82
N SER A 255 17.54 12.62 11.73
CA SER A 255 18.21 12.58 10.43
C SER A 255 17.33 13.12 9.32
N ILE A 256 17.97 13.69 8.31
CA ILE A 256 17.38 14.04 7.02
C ILE A 256 18.29 13.43 5.98
N ASN A 257 17.71 12.53 5.15
CA ASN A 257 18.45 11.84 4.10
C ASN A 257 17.84 12.19 2.73
N PHE A 258 18.69 12.51 1.78
CA PHE A 258 18.34 12.67 0.37
C PHE A 258 19.03 11.57 -0.42
N ASP A 259 18.27 10.87 -1.23
CA ASP A 259 18.77 9.75 -2.02
C ASP A 259 18.12 9.77 -3.41
N ARG A 260 18.92 9.67 -4.44
CA ARG A 260 18.46 9.51 -5.82
C ARG A 260 19.02 8.23 -6.39
N PRO A 261 18.27 7.12 -6.32
CA PRO A 261 18.71 5.83 -6.85
C PRO A 261 18.69 5.82 -8.37
N PHE A 262 19.30 4.81 -8.97
CA PHE A 262 19.04 4.46 -10.37
C PHE A 262 17.61 3.89 -10.49
N TYR A 263 16.63 4.79 -10.58
CA TYR A 263 15.20 4.43 -10.61
C TYR A 263 14.75 3.85 -11.96
N SER A 264 15.50 4.13 -13.03
CA SER A 264 15.18 3.76 -14.40
C SER A 264 16.45 3.53 -15.22
N ALA A 265 16.34 2.74 -16.29
CA ALA A 265 17.41 2.60 -17.30
C ALA A 265 17.78 3.94 -17.99
N PHE A 266 16.90 4.94 -17.92
CA PHE A 266 17.14 6.29 -18.45
C PHE A 266 17.79 7.23 -17.43
N THR A 267 18.11 6.76 -16.23
CA THR A 267 18.74 7.57 -15.18
C THR A 267 20.18 7.86 -15.54
N LYS A 268 20.52 9.14 -15.67
CA LYS A 268 21.87 9.59 -16.03
C LYS A 268 22.83 9.70 -14.84
N TRP A 269 22.30 9.89 -13.64
CA TRP A 269 23.08 10.03 -12.40
C TRP A 269 22.29 9.57 -11.19
N ALA A 270 22.99 9.10 -10.17
CA ALA A 270 22.50 8.73 -8.87
C ALA A 270 23.40 9.35 -7.79
N GLY A 271 22.92 9.49 -6.56
CA GLY A 271 23.66 10.03 -5.44
C GLY A 271 22.80 10.04 -4.17
N GLY A 272 23.46 10.19 -3.04
CA GLY A 272 22.83 10.27 -1.71
C GLY A 272 23.82 10.78 -0.66
#